data_4aca9a15302f023e1214b91e5b8868e3
#
_entry.id   4aca9a15302f023e1214b91e5b8868e3
#
_cell.length_a   1.000
_cell.length_b   1.000
_cell.length_c   1.000
_cell.angle_alpha   90.00
_cell.angle_beta   90.00
_cell.angle_gamma   90.00
#
_symmetry.space_group_name_H-M   'P 1'
#
loop_
_entity.id
_entity.type
_entity.pdbx_description
1 polymer ?
#
loop_
_entity_poly.entity_id
_entity_poly.type
_entity_poly.pdbx_seq_one_letter_code
_entity_poly.pdbx_strand_id
1 'polypeptide(L)'
;MTGYASESFIINSTKFIVEIKSVNSKILDLNIRFPNFLKDYENDLRKKISNKLRRGKIEINVNSEIGLNTDEVSINQEIISNYIQQLKELNDINSDEKDYLKMAMRLPNAYSSKSIELNKTEIRNIIDKISIATKNLNDYRAKEGLEMEKDFRNKISVIKKLLDNIEKIEKDRISKKRTKLLDEFKRIDLEIDNNRLEQEMIYYLEKYDINEEIIRLKSNILIFEDALHSKEPVGKKLGFICQEIGREINTIGSKANDANLQKLVIEMKDSLETVSYTHLTLPTTVDV
;
A
#
# COMPACT_ATOMS: atom_id res chain seq x y z
N MET A 1 1.21 2.45 -1.29
CA MET A 1 0.82 3.58 -0.43
C MET A 1 -0.65 3.87 -0.67
N THR A 2 -1.40 4.01 0.38
CA THR A 2 -2.77 4.52 0.39
C THR A 2 -2.71 6.05 0.31
N GLY A 3 -3.75 6.69 -0.17
CA GLY A 3 -3.77 8.15 -0.22
C GLY A 3 -5.13 8.66 -0.68
N TYR A 4 -5.45 9.86 -0.27
CA TYR A 4 -6.67 10.56 -0.65
C TYR A 4 -6.34 12.01 -0.99
N ALA A 5 -6.94 12.50 -2.05
CA ALA A 5 -6.92 13.92 -2.39
C ALA A 5 -8.30 14.34 -2.91
N SER A 6 -8.75 15.50 -2.50
CA SER A 6 -10.00 16.09 -2.96
C SER A 6 -9.80 17.54 -3.31
N GLU A 7 -10.38 17.96 -4.42
CA GLU A 7 -10.44 19.35 -4.85
C GLU A 7 -11.90 19.74 -5.12
N SER A 8 -12.35 20.83 -4.53
CA SER A 8 -13.68 21.38 -4.77
C SER A 8 -13.59 22.77 -5.39
N PHE A 9 -14.41 23.03 -6.39
CA PHE A 9 -14.44 24.31 -7.09
C PHE A 9 -15.82 24.56 -7.70
N ILE A 10 -16.10 25.80 -8.07
CA ILE A 10 -17.40 26.23 -8.61
C ILE A 10 -17.18 26.72 -10.04
N ILE A 11 -17.99 26.26 -10.98
CA ILE A 11 -18.09 26.74 -12.35
C ILE A 11 -19.59 26.94 -12.66
N ASN A 12 -19.96 28.12 -13.11
CA ASN A 12 -21.34 28.47 -13.48
C ASN A 12 -22.39 28.08 -12.41
N SER A 13 -22.10 28.43 -11.14
CA SER A 13 -22.96 28.12 -9.97
C SER A 13 -23.08 26.62 -9.65
N THR A 14 -22.42 25.74 -10.39
CA THR A 14 -22.32 24.31 -10.11
C THR A 14 -21.04 24.01 -9.34
N LYS A 15 -21.18 23.35 -8.21
CA LYS A 15 -20.01 22.88 -7.44
C LYS A 15 -19.55 21.55 -8.00
N PHE A 16 -18.28 21.48 -8.33
CA PHE A 16 -17.59 20.25 -8.76
C PHE A 16 -16.68 19.76 -7.66
N ILE A 17 -16.65 18.46 -7.47
CA ILE A 17 -15.76 17.77 -6.53
C ILE A 17 -15.00 16.72 -7.29
N VAL A 18 -13.67 16.83 -7.27
CA VAL A 18 -12.74 15.83 -7.79
C VAL A 18 -12.17 15.07 -6.61
N GLU A 19 -12.44 13.80 -6.51
CA GLU A 19 -11.89 12.91 -5.49
C GLU A 19 -10.97 11.89 -6.13
N ILE A 20 -9.79 11.70 -5.55
CA ILE A 20 -8.84 10.68 -5.96
C ILE A 20 -8.49 9.83 -4.74
N LYS A 21 -8.85 8.56 -4.81
CA LYS A 21 -8.52 7.55 -3.80
C LYS A 21 -7.47 6.61 -4.35
N SER A 22 -6.51 6.25 -3.53
CA SER A 22 -5.46 5.34 -3.90
C SER A 22 -5.27 4.27 -2.85
N VAL A 23 -5.24 3.02 -3.28
CA VAL A 23 -4.96 1.85 -2.45
C VAL A 23 -3.69 1.16 -2.95
N ASN A 24 -2.97 0.50 -2.06
CA ASN A 24 -1.74 -0.18 -2.42
C ASN A 24 -2.02 -1.33 -3.40
N SER A 25 -1.30 -1.35 -4.54
CA SER A 25 -1.35 -2.43 -5.53
C SER A 25 0.02 -2.60 -6.18
N LYS A 26 0.31 -3.81 -6.68
CA LYS A 26 1.56 -4.12 -7.39
C LYS A 26 1.63 -3.47 -8.77
N ILE A 27 0.49 -3.34 -9.43
CA ILE A 27 0.32 -2.73 -10.76
C ILE A 27 -0.52 -1.46 -10.64
N LEU A 28 -0.48 -0.64 -11.68
CA LEU A 28 -1.39 0.48 -11.81
C LEU A 28 -2.74 -0.03 -12.31
N ASP A 29 -3.78 0.13 -11.48
CA ASP A 29 -5.17 -0.10 -11.84
C ASP A 29 -5.91 1.23 -11.70
N LEU A 30 -6.45 1.74 -12.80
CA LEU A 30 -7.05 3.07 -12.90
C LEU A 30 -8.53 2.94 -13.19
N ASN A 31 -9.35 3.16 -12.16
CA ASN A 31 -10.79 3.25 -12.28
C ASN A 31 -11.21 4.72 -12.28
N ILE A 32 -11.76 5.16 -13.40
CA ILE A 32 -12.14 6.56 -13.60
C ILE A 32 -13.64 6.62 -13.82
N ARG A 33 -14.32 7.45 -13.04
CA ARG A 33 -15.75 7.74 -13.18
C ARG A 33 -15.92 9.22 -13.51
N PHE A 34 -16.13 9.48 -14.79
CA PHE A 34 -16.33 10.83 -15.29
C PHE A 34 -17.78 11.07 -15.71
N PRO A 35 -18.30 12.30 -15.49
CA PRO A 35 -19.55 12.74 -16.11
C PRO A 35 -19.45 12.74 -17.63
N ASN A 36 -20.61 12.70 -18.31
CA ASN A 36 -20.69 12.59 -19.77
C ASN A 36 -19.89 13.64 -20.53
N PHE A 37 -19.82 14.87 -20.03
CA PHE A 37 -19.10 15.97 -20.67
C PHE A 37 -17.55 15.81 -20.66
N LEU A 38 -17.00 14.87 -19.90
CA LEU A 38 -15.56 14.54 -19.87
C LEU A 38 -15.21 13.29 -20.66
N LYS A 39 -16.17 12.56 -21.20
CA LYS A 39 -15.90 11.29 -21.91
C LYS A 39 -14.92 11.42 -23.06
N ASP A 40 -15.03 12.48 -23.84
CA ASP A 40 -14.15 12.71 -24.99
C ASP A 40 -12.69 12.94 -24.58
N TYR A 41 -12.46 13.40 -23.36
CA TYR A 41 -11.14 13.66 -22.78
C TYR A 41 -10.60 12.51 -21.92
N GLU A 42 -11.38 11.45 -21.71
CA GLU A 42 -11.03 10.36 -20.80
C GLU A 42 -9.69 9.69 -21.17
N ASN A 43 -9.48 9.38 -22.44
CA ASN A 43 -8.26 8.70 -22.90
C ASN A 43 -7.00 9.54 -22.65
N ASP A 44 -7.07 10.85 -22.89
CA ASP A 44 -5.94 11.75 -22.66
C ASP A 44 -5.67 11.96 -21.17
N LEU A 45 -6.73 12.05 -20.37
CA LEU A 45 -6.61 12.14 -18.92
C LEU A 45 -6.03 10.84 -18.34
N ARG A 46 -6.49 9.69 -18.81
CA ARG A 46 -5.98 8.37 -18.39
C ARG A 46 -4.46 8.28 -18.65
N LYS A 47 -3.99 8.70 -19.84
CA LYS A 47 -2.56 8.74 -20.18
C LYS A 47 -1.78 9.71 -19.28
N LYS A 48 -2.29 10.93 -19.06
CA LYS A 48 -1.64 11.93 -18.20
C LYS A 48 -1.53 11.47 -16.75
N ILE A 49 -2.55 10.83 -16.23
CA ILE A 49 -2.60 10.32 -14.86
C ILE A 49 -1.68 9.11 -14.70
N SER A 50 -1.70 8.15 -15.64
CA SER A 50 -0.83 6.97 -15.59
C SER A 50 0.65 7.31 -15.66
N ASN A 51 1.03 8.37 -16.37
CA ASN A 51 2.42 8.87 -16.41
C ASN A 51 2.87 9.45 -15.06
N LYS A 52 1.95 10.02 -14.29
CA LYS A 52 2.25 10.62 -12.97
C LYS A 52 2.17 9.59 -11.84
N LEU A 53 1.25 8.63 -11.94
CA LEU A 53 0.95 7.64 -10.89
C LEU A 53 1.39 6.25 -11.37
N ARG A 54 2.61 5.85 -11.06
CA ARG A 54 3.25 4.64 -11.60
C ARG A 54 2.67 3.31 -11.11
N ARG A 55 2.01 3.27 -9.93
CA ARG A 55 1.43 2.07 -9.31
C ARG A 55 0.31 2.41 -8.33
N GLY A 56 -0.51 1.41 -8.01
CA GLY A 56 -1.62 1.52 -7.06
C GLY A 56 -2.96 1.28 -7.75
N LYS A 57 -3.96 0.84 -7.00
CA LYS A 57 -5.34 0.89 -7.44
C LYS A 57 -5.87 2.28 -7.14
N ILE A 58 -6.20 3.02 -8.18
CA ILE A 58 -6.56 4.44 -8.11
C ILE A 58 -7.98 4.60 -8.63
N GLU A 59 -8.82 5.19 -7.81
CA GLU A 59 -10.18 5.56 -8.17
C GLU A 59 -10.28 7.08 -8.24
N ILE A 60 -10.78 7.57 -9.36
CA ILE A 60 -10.98 9.00 -9.62
C ILE A 60 -12.45 9.21 -9.90
N ASN A 61 -13.10 9.99 -9.04
CA ASN A 61 -14.49 10.37 -9.19
C ASN A 61 -14.56 11.88 -9.41
N VAL A 62 -15.29 12.30 -10.42
CA VAL A 62 -15.64 13.70 -10.65
C VAL A 62 -17.15 13.82 -10.52
N ASN A 63 -17.58 14.43 -9.44
CA ASN A 63 -18.99 14.65 -9.14
C ASN A 63 -19.36 16.12 -9.34
N SER A 64 -20.56 16.38 -9.82
CA SER A 64 -21.14 17.71 -9.87
C SER A 64 -22.30 17.77 -8.89
N GLU A 65 -22.21 18.67 -7.93
CA GLU A 65 -23.34 19.03 -7.07
C GLU A 65 -24.02 20.25 -7.68
N ILE A 66 -25.18 20.04 -8.27
CA ILE A 66 -26.04 21.16 -8.66
C ILE A 66 -26.51 21.78 -7.33
N GLY A 67 -26.27 23.08 -7.14
CA GLY A 67 -26.59 23.76 -5.87
C GLY A 67 -28.06 23.50 -5.46
N LEU A 68 -28.28 23.35 -4.16
CA LEU A 68 -29.57 23.02 -3.53
C LEU A 68 -30.73 23.99 -3.91
N ASN A 69 -30.45 25.03 -4.66
CA ASN A 69 -31.45 26.04 -5.07
C ASN A 69 -32.00 25.82 -6.49
N THR A 70 -31.60 24.80 -7.20
CA THR A 70 -32.14 24.49 -8.53
C THR A 70 -32.25 22.97 -8.72
N ASP A 71 -33.07 22.33 -7.90
CA ASP A 71 -33.79 21.13 -8.34
C ASP A 71 -34.82 21.55 -9.40
N GLU A 72 -34.35 22.16 -10.47
CA GLU A 72 -35.13 22.24 -11.69
C GLU A 72 -35.11 20.85 -12.36
N VAL A 73 -35.71 19.90 -11.67
CA VAL A 73 -36.28 18.74 -12.34
C VAL A 73 -37.36 19.32 -13.23
N SER A 74 -37.02 19.59 -14.48
CA SER A 74 -38.02 20.06 -15.44
C SER A 74 -38.81 18.84 -15.92
N ILE A 75 -40.12 19.01 -15.96
CA ILE A 75 -41.02 18.02 -16.53
C ILE A 75 -40.81 18.03 -18.03
N ASN A 76 -40.53 16.86 -18.60
CA ASN A 76 -40.41 16.69 -20.04
C ASN A 76 -41.82 16.62 -20.66
N GLN A 77 -42.38 17.79 -21.00
CA GLN A 77 -43.73 17.89 -21.50
C GLN A 77 -44.00 17.06 -22.77
N GLU A 78 -43.00 17.01 -23.65
CA GLU A 78 -43.08 16.25 -24.91
C GLU A 78 -43.21 14.76 -24.65
N ILE A 79 -42.37 14.20 -23.81
CA ILE A 79 -42.39 12.77 -23.46
C ILE A 79 -43.66 12.41 -22.69
N ILE A 80 -44.10 13.26 -21.77
CA ILE A 80 -45.31 13.05 -21.00
C ILE A 80 -46.54 13.10 -21.92
N SER A 81 -46.63 14.03 -22.85
CA SER A 81 -47.69 14.11 -23.83
C SER A 81 -47.78 12.86 -24.71
N ASN A 82 -46.62 12.36 -25.17
CA ASN A 82 -46.55 11.12 -25.92
C ASN A 82 -47.01 9.90 -25.11
N TYR A 83 -46.60 9.83 -23.84
CA TYR A 83 -47.06 8.75 -22.95
C TYR A 83 -48.58 8.81 -22.71
N ILE A 84 -49.14 10.00 -22.49
CA ILE A 84 -50.58 10.18 -22.31
C ILE A 84 -51.32 9.74 -23.54
N GLN A 85 -50.83 10.09 -24.74
CA GLN A 85 -51.45 9.65 -26.00
C GLN A 85 -51.42 8.13 -26.13
N GLN A 86 -50.27 7.49 -25.92
CA GLN A 86 -50.14 6.03 -25.97
C GLN A 86 -51.02 5.32 -24.94
N LEU A 87 -51.11 5.86 -23.71
CA LEU A 87 -51.96 5.30 -22.66
C LEU A 87 -53.46 5.43 -23.00
N LYS A 88 -53.89 6.50 -23.68
CA LYS A 88 -55.25 6.66 -24.18
C LYS A 88 -55.56 5.68 -25.28
N GLU A 89 -54.63 5.38 -26.18
CA GLU A 89 -54.79 4.40 -27.26
C GLU A 89 -54.84 2.93 -26.75
N LEU A 90 -54.18 2.65 -25.63
CA LEU A 90 -54.17 1.30 -25.03
C LEU A 90 -55.38 1.00 -24.15
N ASN A 91 -56.13 1.99 -23.70
CA ASN A 91 -57.20 1.81 -22.75
C ASN A 91 -58.57 2.19 -23.36
N ASP A 92 -59.41 1.19 -23.59
CA ASP A 92 -60.84 1.34 -23.89
C ASP A 92 -61.69 1.82 -22.69
N ILE A 93 -61.05 2.15 -21.57
CA ILE A 93 -61.71 2.53 -20.31
C ILE A 93 -61.65 4.05 -20.15
N ASN A 94 -62.79 4.67 -19.92
CA ASN A 94 -62.95 6.09 -19.55
C ASN A 94 -62.23 6.43 -18.22
N SER A 95 -60.90 6.51 -18.26
CA SER A 95 -60.12 6.98 -17.14
C SER A 95 -60.03 8.52 -17.18
N ASP A 96 -60.02 9.17 -16.01
CA ASP A 96 -59.92 10.63 -15.90
C ASP A 96 -58.52 11.07 -16.42
N GLU A 97 -58.43 12.19 -17.10
CA GLU A 97 -57.13 12.77 -17.60
C GLU A 97 -56.06 12.88 -16.53
N LYS A 98 -56.49 13.09 -15.29
CA LYS A 98 -55.60 13.13 -14.11
C LYS A 98 -54.89 11.81 -13.84
N ASP A 99 -55.51 10.69 -14.14
CA ASP A 99 -54.93 9.36 -13.92
C ASP A 99 -53.91 9.02 -14.99
N TYR A 100 -54.13 9.38 -16.25
CA TYR A 100 -53.11 9.30 -17.30
C TYR A 100 -51.89 10.14 -17.02
N LEU A 101 -52.06 11.35 -16.49
CA LEU A 101 -50.92 12.19 -16.08
C LEU A 101 -50.10 11.56 -14.93
N LYS A 102 -50.79 11.00 -13.94
CA LYS A 102 -50.10 10.29 -12.83
C LYS A 102 -49.33 9.05 -13.32
N MET A 103 -49.88 8.31 -14.28
CA MET A 103 -49.20 7.18 -14.88
C MET A 103 -47.98 7.63 -15.71
N ALA A 104 -48.16 8.62 -16.57
CA ALA A 104 -47.10 9.14 -17.43
C ALA A 104 -45.91 9.72 -16.62
N MET A 105 -46.16 10.36 -15.48
CA MET A 105 -45.14 10.89 -14.58
C MET A 105 -44.30 9.80 -13.90
N ARG A 106 -44.76 8.54 -13.88
CA ARG A 106 -44.02 7.39 -13.33
C ARG A 106 -43.19 6.66 -14.39
N LEU A 107 -43.35 6.97 -15.65
CA LEU A 107 -42.64 6.34 -16.74
C LEU A 107 -41.21 6.96 -16.90
N PRO A 108 -40.27 6.20 -17.49
CA PRO A 108 -38.92 6.66 -17.67
C PRO A 108 -38.84 7.97 -18.44
N ASN A 109 -37.86 8.84 -18.11
CA ASN A 109 -37.61 10.13 -18.77
C ASN A 109 -38.77 11.16 -18.69
N ALA A 110 -39.77 10.93 -17.84
CA ALA A 110 -40.81 11.93 -17.55
C ALA A 110 -40.22 13.23 -16.93
N TYR A 111 -39.09 13.09 -16.28
CA TYR A 111 -38.32 14.20 -15.74
C TYR A 111 -37.01 14.33 -16.51
N SER A 112 -36.65 15.53 -16.89
CA SER A 112 -35.34 15.85 -17.47
C SER A 112 -34.51 16.61 -16.43
N SER A 113 -33.33 16.08 -16.13
CA SER A 113 -32.31 16.90 -15.48
C SER A 113 -31.63 17.77 -16.55
N LYS A 114 -31.50 19.07 -16.33
CA LYS A 114 -30.70 19.91 -17.22
C LYS A 114 -29.30 19.31 -17.36
N SER A 115 -28.92 18.95 -18.57
CA SER A 115 -27.52 18.59 -18.86
C SER A 115 -26.65 19.83 -18.61
N ILE A 116 -25.59 19.66 -17.83
CA ILE A 116 -24.60 20.72 -17.61
C ILE A 116 -23.89 20.91 -18.96
N GLU A 117 -24.19 22.02 -19.63
CA GLU A 117 -23.43 22.42 -20.83
C GLU A 117 -22.23 23.24 -20.40
N LEU A 118 -21.05 22.72 -20.67
CA LEU A 118 -19.78 23.37 -20.40
C LEU A 118 -19.07 23.74 -21.69
N ASN A 119 -18.51 24.93 -21.71
CA ASN A 119 -17.66 25.34 -22.83
C ASN A 119 -16.24 24.72 -22.71
N LYS A 120 -15.48 24.77 -23.80
CA LYS A 120 -14.12 24.19 -23.84
C LYS A 120 -13.16 24.76 -22.77
N THR A 121 -13.33 26.00 -22.38
CA THR A 121 -12.51 26.66 -21.36
C THR A 121 -12.83 26.13 -19.97
N GLU A 122 -14.10 25.92 -19.68
CA GLU A 122 -14.57 25.34 -18.42
C GLU A 122 -14.15 23.89 -18.24
N ILE A 123 -14.23 23.10 -19.33
CA ILE A 123 -13.72 21.73 -19.35
C ILE A 123 -12.21 21.70 -19.07
N ARG A 124 -11.41 22.61 -19.66
CA ARG A 124 -9.97 22.73 -19.37
C ARG A 124 -9.72 23.04 -17.90
N ASN A 125 -10.51 23.93 -17.28
CA ASN A 125 -10.41 24.21 -15.85
C ASN A 125 -10.64 22.96 -14.99
N ILE A 126 -11.60 22.11 -15.34
CA ILE A 126 -11.84 20.84 -14.65
C ILE A 126 -10.63 19.90 -14.81
N ILE A 127 -10.08 19.80 -16.01
CA ILE A 127 -8.89 19.00 -16.33
C ILE A 127 -7.68 19.46 -15.50
N ASP A 128 -7.50 20.76 -15.36
CA ASP A 128 -6.43 21.35 -14.54
C ASP A 128 -6.63 21.02 -13.06
N LYS A 129 -7.86 21.06 -12.56
CA LYS A 129 -8.19 20.66 -11.18
C LYS A 129 -7.93 19.17 -10.94
N ILE A 130 -8.25 18.28 -11.88
CA ILE A 130 -7.88 16.86 -11.82
C ILE A 130 -6.35 16.71 -11.75
N SER A 131 -5.61 17.51 -12.52
CA SER A 131 -4.15 17.51 -12.51
C SER A 131 -3.57 17.98 -11.17
N ILE A 132 -4.19 18.98 -10.53
CA ILE A 132 -3.83 19.47 -9.20
C ILE A 132 -4.12 18.40 -8.14
N ALA A 133 -5.30 17.80 -8.14
CA ALA A 133 -5.65 16.71 -7.22
C ALA A 133 -4.70 15.52 -7.36
N THR A 134 -4.29 15.17 -8.60
CA THR A 134 -3.29 14.13 -8.85
C THR A 134 -1.92 14.49 -8.27
N LYS A 135 -1.52 15.75 -8.36
CA LYS A 135 -0.26 16.25 -7.76
C LYS A 135 -0.35 16.18 -6.23
N ASN A 136 -1.44 16.65 -5.64
CA ASN A 136 -1.65 16.61 -4.19
C ASN A 136 -1.60 15.20 -3.63
N LEU A 137 -2.18 14.21 -4.34
CA LEU A 137 -2.03 12.79 -4.00
C LEU A 137 -0.57 12.33 -4.03
N ASN A 138 0.20 12.74 -5.04
CA ASN A 138 1.61 12.39 -5.14
C ASN A 138 2.45 13.03 -4.02
N ASP A 139 2.17 14.29 -3.68
CA ASP A 139 2.84 15.00 -2.60
C ASP A 139 2.52 14.37 -1.23
N TYR A 140 1.28 13.94 -1.03
CA TYR A 140 0.88 13.17 0.15
C TYR A 140 1.67 11.85 0.25
N ARG A 141 1.72 11.07 -0.85
CA ARG A 141 2.47 9.82 -0.92
C ARG A 141 3.98 10.01 -0.69
N ALA A 142 4.54 11.12 -1.18
CA ALA A 142 5.94 11.44 -0.97
C ALA A 142 6.25 11.72 0.50
N LYS A 143 5.38 12.45 1.20
CA LYS A 143 5.51 12.70 2.64
C LYS A 143 5.42 11.40 3.45
N GLU A 144 4.42 10.57 3.19
CA GLU A 144 4.28 9.24 3.82
C GLU A 144 5.52 8.37 3.57
N GLY A 145 6.05 8.39 2.33
CA GLY A 145 7.25 7.65 1.96
C GLY A 145 8.50 8.09 2.72
N LEU A 146 8.67 9.39 2.97
CA LEU A 146 9.78 9.92 3.77
C LEU A 146 9.71 9.49 5.25
N GLU A 147 8.50 9.47 5.82
CA GLU A 147 8.31 8.97 7.17
C GLU A 147 8.61 7.47 7.29
N MET A 148 8.15 6.68 6.33
CA MET A 148 8.49 5.26 6.23
C MET A 148 10.00 5.03 6.10
N GLU A 149 10.68 5.77 5.25
CA GLU A 149 12.12 5.67 5.08
C GLU A 149 12.85 5.95 6.39
N LYS A 150 12.42 6.98 7.13
CA LYS A 150 12.96 7.33 8.44
C LYS A 150 12.78 6.20 9.45
N ASP A 151 11.60 5.58 9.46
CA ASP A 151 11.32 4.45 10.34
C ASP A 151 12.20 3.23 9.99
N PHE A 152 12.34 2.90 8.70
CA PHE A 152 13.23 1.83 8.24
C PHE A 152 14.68 2.05 8.68
N ARG A 153 15.20 3.27 8.50
CA ARG A 153 16.56 3.61 8.95
C ARG A 153 16.74 3.44 10.45
N ASN A 154 15.75 3.84 11.24
CA ASN A 154 15.77 3.67 12.69
C ASN A 154 15.79 2.18 13.07
N LYS A 155 14.92 1.37 12.50
CA LYS A 155 14.85 -0.06 12.79
C LYS A 155 16.11 -0.81 12.39
N ILE A 156 16.63 -0.53 11.20
CA ILE A 156 17.91 -1.11 10.73
C ILE A 156 19.08 -0.67 11.64
N SER A 157 19.09 0.57 12.10
CA SER A 157 20.10 1.05 13.07
C SER A 157 20.03 0.29 14.40
N VAL A 158 18.82 -0.04 14.88
CA VAL A 158 18.64 -0.88 16.07
C VAL A 158 19.21 -2.28 15.84
N ILE A 159 18.88 -2.93 14.72
CA ILE A 159 19.40 -4.27 14.37
C ILE A 159 20.92 -4.24 14.31
N LYS A 160 21.52 -3.21 13.72
CA LYS A 160 22.96 -3.04 13.64
C LYS A 160 23.64 -2.94 15.01
N LYS A 161 23.06 -2.16 15.94
CA LYS A 161 23.54 -2.06 17.31
C LYS A 161 23.44 -3.38 18.08
N LEU A 162 22.34 -4.10 17.89
CA LEU A 162 22.16 -5.41 18.50
C LEU A 162 23.19 -6.42 17.95
N LEU A 163 23.48 -6.35 16.65
CA LEU A 163 24.51 -7.18 16.01
C LEU A 163 25.92 -6.90 16.58
N ASP A 164 26.27 -5.64 16.78
CA ASP A 164 27.53 -5.25 17.44
C ASP A 164 27.65 -5.83 18.87
N ASN A 165 26.52 -5.92 19.58
CA ASN A 165 26.51 -6.55 20.91
C ASN A 165 26.64 -8.08 20.82
N ILE A 166 26.04 -8.72 19.83
CA ILE A 166 26.21 -10.17 19.56
C ILE A 166 27.68 -10.47 19.29
N GLU A 167 28.37 -9.67 18.47
CA GLU A 167 29.78 -9.87 18.17
C GLU A 167 30.69 -9.79 19.40
N LYS A 168 30.42 -8.87 20.33
CA LYS A 168 31.14 -8.78 21.58
C LYS A 168 30.96 -10.04 22.44
N ILE A 169 29.76 -10.53 22.57
CA ILE A 169 29.41 -11.74 23.35
C ILE A 169 30.05 -12.98 22.70
N GLU A 170 30.02 -13.06 21.36
CA GLU A 170 30.50 -14.21 20.60
C GLU A 170 31.97 -14.53 20.84
N LYS A 171 32.82 -13.50 20.89
CA LYS A 171 34.25 -13.65 21.15
C LYS A 171 34.53 -14.39 22.46
N ASP A 172 33.77 -14.11 23.51
CA ASP A 172 33.94 -14.76 24.82
C ASP A 172 33.20 -16.09 24.91
N ARG A 173 32.09 -16.24 24.16
CA ARG A 173 31.24 -17.43 24.21
C ARG A 173 31.92 -18.71 23.71
N ILE A 174 32.61 -18.64 22.59
CA ILE A 174 33.32 -19.78 22.01
C ILE A 174 34.42 -20.24 22.94
N SER A 175 35.22 -19.31 23.51
CA SER A 175 36.28 -19.64 24.44
C SER A 175 35.77 -20.30 25.73
N LYS A 176 34.70 -19.77 26.32
CA LYS A 176 34.01 -20.35 27.48
C LYS A 176 33.42 -21.73 27.20
N LYS A 177 32.80 -21.94 26.04
CA LYS A 177 32.28 -23.26 25.65
C LYS A 177 33.38 -24.28 25.46
N ARG A 178 34.48 -23.88 24.80
CA ARG A 178 35.67 -24.75 24.65
C ARG A 178 36.20 -25.20 25.98
N THR A 179 36.42 -24.26 26.92
CA THR A 179 36.93 -24.57 28.27
C THR A 179 35.96 -25.52 29.01
N LYS A 180 34.64 -25.25 28.95
CA LYS A 180 33.63 -26.09 29.60
C LYS A 180 33.62 -27.49 29.05
N LEU A 181 33.68 -27.67 27.74
CA LEU A 181 33.72 -28.98 27.08
C LEU A 181 34.97 -29.75 27.53
N LEU A 182 36.17 -29.10 27.55
CA LEU A 182 37.41 -29.72 28.01
C LEU A 182 37.32 -30.17 29.48
N ASP A 183 36.69 -29.38 30.32
CA ASP A 183 36.52 -29.70 31.76
C ASP A 183 35.54 -30.84 31.98
N GLU A 184 34.43 -30.91 31.17
CA GLU A 184 33.51 -32.03 31.19
C GLU A 184 34.15 -33.34 30.72
N PHE A 185 34.95 -33.30 29.66
CA PHE A 185 35.72 -34.45 29.21
C PHE A 185 36.75 -34.96 30.22
N LYS A 186 37.46 -34.05 30.92
CA LYS A 186 38.39 -34.41 31.99
C LYS A 186 37.75 -35.11 33.19
N ARG A 187 36.46 -34.90 33.41
CA ARG A 187 35.69 -35.55 34.51
C ARG A 187 35.24 -36.97 34.19
N ILE A 188 35.25 -37.32 32.91
CA ILE A 188 34.90 -38.66 32.43
C ILE A 188 36.20 -39.45 32.43
N ASP A 189 36.43 -40.26 33.49
CA ASP A 189 37.67 -40.99 33.79
C ASP A 189 37.79 -42.26 32.89
N LEU A 190 37.73 -42.09 31.56
CA LEU A 190 37.91 -43.09 30.52
C LEU A 190 39.19 -42.79 29.74
N GLU A 191 39.94 -43.83 29.32
CA GLU A 191 40.97 -43.72 28.32
C GLU A 191 40.41 -43.11 27.05
N ILE A 192 40.55 -41.76 26.94
CA ILE A 192 40.00 -41.03 25.83
C ILE A 192 41.03 -41.04 24.70
N ASP A 193 40.63 -41.51 23.52
CA ASP A 193 41.39 -41.29 22.29
C ASP A 193 41.39 -39.77 21.99
N ASN A 194 42.55 -39.13 22.18
CA ASN A 194 42.73 -37.73 21.95
C ASN A 194 42.35 -37.28 20.55
N ASN A 195 42.53 -38.09 19.52
CA ASN A 195 42.17 -37.76 18.16
C ASN A 195 40.65 -37.71 17.96
N ARG A 196 39.92 -38.61 18.61
CA ARG A 196 38.45 -38.64 18.58
C ARG A 196 37.88 -37.47 19.37
N LEU A 197 38.49 -37.09 20.50
CA LEU A 197 38.13 -35.94 21.26
C LEU A 197 38.26 -34.64 20.46
N GLU A 198 39.39 -34.46 19.76
CA GLU A 198 39.61 -33.29 18.88
C GLU A 198 38.60 -33.21 17.76
N GLN A 199 38.26 -34.31 17.11
CA GLN A 199 37.26 -34.39 16.05
C GLN A 199 35.86 -33.99 16.58
N GLU A 200 35.44 -34.50 17.71
CA GLU A 200 34.17 -34.17 18.33
C GLU A 200 34.15 -32.70 18.77
N MET A 201 35.24 -32.17 19.31
CA MET A 201 35.36 -30.75 19.66
C MET A 201 35.24 -29.83 18.43
N ILE A 202 35.89 -30.15 17.32
CA ILE A 202 35.77 -29.41 16.06
C ILE A 202 34.31 -29.41 15.61
N TYR A 203 33.67 -30.58 15.57
CA TYR A 203 32.27 -30.73 15.19
C TYR A 203 31.33 -29.86 16.07
N TYR A 204 31.49 -29.87 17.40
CA TYR A 204 30.69 -29.04 18.29
C TYR A 204 30.97 -27.56 18.15
N LEU A 205 32.22 -27.15 17.91
CA LEU A 205 32.58 -25.74 17.70
C LEU A 205 31.95 -25.21 16.40
N GLU A 206 32.05 -25.99 15.31
CA GLU A 206 31.42 -25.64 14.02
C GLU A 206 29.88 -25.53 14.14
N LYS A 207 29.25 -26.46 14.88
CA LYS A 207 27.80 -26.44 15.09
C LYS A 207 27.30 -25.19 15.79
N TYR A 208 28.11 -24.57 16.64
CA TYR A 208 27.78 -23.38 17.40
C TYR A 208 28.37 -22.08 16.82
N ASP A 209 29.18 -22.19 15.77
CA ASP A 209 29.75 -21.01 15.12
C ASP A 209 28.65 -20.22 14.39
N ILE A 210 28.61 -18.91 14.65
CA ILE A 210 27.66 -17.96 14.03
C ILE A 210 28.39 -16.86 13.23
N ASN A 211 29.69 -17.01 13.02
CA ASN A 211 30.49 -15.95 12.38
C ASN A 211 30.06 -15.71 10.93
N GLU A 212 29.73 -16.77 10.19
CA GLU A 212 29.21 -16.67 8.83
C GLU A 212 27.91 -15.90 8.78
N GLU A 213 26.96 -16.20 9.67
CA GLU A 213 25.68 -15.51 9.78
C GLU A 213 25.84 -14.03 10.14
N ILE A 214 26.77 -13.72 11.02
CA ILE A 214 27.12 -12.33 11.37
C ILE A 214 27.62 -11.57 10.13
N ILE A 215 28.53 -12.15 9.36
CA ILE A 215 29.08 -11.52 8.14
C ILE A 215 27.98 -11.33 7.09
N ARG A 216 27.13 -12.35 6.86
CA ARG A 216 26.01 -12.28 5.92
C ARG A 216 24.99 -11.23 6.35
N LEU A 217 24.64 -11.19 7.64
CA LEU A 217 23.72 -10.21 8.19
C LEU A 217 24.23 -8.79 8.01
N LYS A 218 25.52 -8.53 8.25
CA LYS A 218 26.15 -7.23 7.97
C LYS A 218 26.04 -6.85 6.50
N SER A 219 26.36 -7.78 5.60
CA SER A 219 26.24 -7.56 4.16
C SER A 219 24.82 -7.20 3.75
N ASN A 220 23.83 -7.95 4.25
CA ASN A 220 22.41 -7.70 3.95
C ASN A 220 21.93 -6.34 4.50
N ILE A 221 22.40 -5.93 5.67
CA ILE A 221 22.12 -4.59 6.22
C ILE A 221 22.67 -3.49 5.29
N LEU A 222 23.91 -3.62 4.82
CA LEU A 222 24.50 -2.64 3.89
C LEU A 222 23.72 -2.58 2.57
N ILE A 223 23.35 -3.73 1.99
CA ILE A 223 22.53 -3.80 0.77
C ILE A 223 21.15 -3.15 0.98
N PHE A 224 20.57 -3.28 2.19
CA PHE A 224 19.32 -2.61 2.54
C PHE A 224 19.48 -1.08 2.60
N GLU A 225 20.53 -0.60 3.30
CA GLU A 225 20.85 0.83 3.38
C GLU A 225 21.08 1.44 1.99
N ASP A 226 21.85 0.76 1.12
CA ASP A 226 22.08 1.18 -0.26
C ASP A 226 20.79 1.22 -1.09
N ALA A 227 19.91 0.22 -0.91
CA ALA A 227 18.65 0.18 -1.60
C ALA A 227 17.73 1.37 -1.23
N LEU A 228 17.78 1.85 0.02
CA LEU A 228 17.03 3.04 0.44
C LEU A 228 17.47 4.33 -0.26
N HIS A 229 18.72 4.40 -0.74
CA HIS A 229 19.23 5.55 -1.50
C HIS A 229 18.83 5.56 -2.97
N SER A 230 18.22 4.48 -3.47
CA SER A 230 17.83 4.36 -4.87
C SER A 230 16.68 5.30 -5.23
N LYS A 231 16.75 5.91 -6.41
CA LYS A 231 15.67 6.72 -7.00
C LYS A 231 14.58 5.86 -7.67
N GLU A 232 14.81 4.56 -7.79
CA GLU A 232 13.86 3.63 -8.40
C GLU A 232 12.94 2.98 -7.35
N PRO A 233 11.79 2.41 -7.77
CA PRO A 233 10.90 1.69 -6.86
C PRO A 233 11.57 0.44 -6.29
N VAL A 234 12.00 0.47 -5.05
CA VAL A 234 12.77 -0.61 -4.40
C VAL A 234 11.96 -1.53 -3.48
N GLY A 235 10.66 -1.32 -3.32
CA GLY A 235 9.85 -2.05 -2.33
C GLY A 235 9.97 -3.58 -2.42
N LYS A 236 9.99 -4.16 -3.63
CA LYS A 236 10.16 -5.60 -3.82
C LYS A 236 11.57 -6.06 -3.41
N LYS A 237 12.59 -5.27 -3.75
CA LYS A 237 13.99 -5.55 -3.40
C LYS A 237 14.18 -5.50 -1.88
N LEU A 238 13.65 -4.46 -1.22
CA LEU A 238 13.69 -4.35 0.24
C LEU A 238 12.99 -5.53 0.93
N GLY A 239 11.85 -5.99 0.38
CA GLY A 239 11.16 -7.18 0.90
C GLY A 239 12.03 -8.44 0.86
N PHE A 240 12.75 -8.70 -0.23
CA PHE A 240 13.68 -9.82 -0.32
C PHE A 240 14.85 -9.68 0.65
N ILE A 241 15.42 -8.48 0.77
CA ILE A 241 16.53 -8.25 1.71
C ILE A 241 16.06 -8.47 3.15
N CYS A 242 14.86 -8.01 3.52
CA CYS A 242 14.28 -8.29 4.85
C CYS A 242 14.13 -9.78 5.13
N GLN A 243 13.75 -10.58 4.13
CA GLN A 243 13.65 -12.03 4.27
C GLN A 243 15.02 -12.66 4.54
N GLU A 244 16.06 -12.23 3.82
CA GLU A 244 17.43 -12.69 4.05
C GLU A 244 17.98 -12.25 5.42
N ILE A 245 17.74 -11.00 5.83
CA ILE A 245 18.05 -10.52 7.19
C ILE A 245 17.38 -11.41 8.24
N GLY A 246 16.09 -11.71 8.07
CA GLY A 246 15.32 -12.57 8.98
C GLY A 246 15.86 -13.99 9.03
N ARG A 247 16.32 -14.53 7.90
CA ARG A 247 16.96 -15.84 7.82
C ARG A 247 18.23 -15.90 8.65
N GLU A 248 19.13 -14.93 8.48
CA GLU A 248 20.38 -14.90 9.24
C GLU A 248 20.13 -14.70 10.74
N ILE A 249 19.19 -13.82 11.15
CA ILE A 249 18.78 -13.65 12.54
C ILE A 249 18.25 -14.97 13.13
N ASN A 250 17.44 -15.71 12.39
CA ASN A 250 16.91 -17.00 12.82
C ASN A 250 18.04 -18.04 13.02
N THR A 251 19.00 -18.09 12.10
CA THR A 251 20.12 -19.03 12.17
C THR A 251 21.02 -18.69 13.35
N ILE A 252 21.33 -17.41 13.59
CA ILE A 252 22.04 -16.95 14.80
C ILE A 252 21.30 -17.45 16.06
N GLY A 253 19.98 -17.25 16.13
CA GLY A 253 19.18 -17.70 17.26
C GLY A 253 19.23 -19.21 17.49
N SER A 254 19.16 -20.01 16.43
CA SER A 254 19.18 -21.49 16.55
C SER A 254 20.55 -22.04 16.93
N LYS A 255 21.63 -21.44 16.44
CA LYS A 255 23.01 -21.87 16.73
C LYS A 255 23.54 -21.33 18.06
N ALA A 256 23.06 -20.18 18.52
CA ALA A 256 23.65 -19.47 19.65
C ALA A 256 23.66 -20.27 20.97
N ASN A 257 22.58 -20.99 21.28
CA ASN A 257 22.41 -21.75 22.53
C ASN A 257 22.90 -20.98 23.79
N ASP A 258 22.57 -19.68 23.87
CA ASP A 258 22.92 -18.75 24.94
C ASP A 258 21.75 -17.81 25.23
N ALA A 259 21.37 -17.66 26.51
CA ALA A 259 20.18 -16.91 26.90
C ALA A 259 20.30 -15.40 26.60
N ASN A 260 21.49 -14.83 26.69
CA ASN A 260 21.69 -13.41 26.39
C ASN A 260 21.61 -13.15 24.89
N LEU A 261 22.22 -14.03 24.07
CA LEU A 261 22.09 -13.96 22.62
C LEU A 261 20.63 -14.15 22.17
N GLN A 262 19.89 -15.06 22.79
CA GLN A 262 18.46 -15.26 22.46
C GLN A 262 17.62 -14.00 22.70
N LYS A 263 17.89 -13.24 23.76
CA LYS A 263 17.23 -11.96 24.01
C LYS A 263 17.48 -10.96 22.88
N LEU A 264 18.75 -10.80 22.50
CA LEU A 264 19.13 -9.89 21.40
C LEU A 264 18.50 -10.30 20.07
N VAL A 265 18.44 -11.60 19.78
CA VAL A 265 17.78 -12.15 18.59
C VAL A 265 16.29 -11.84 18.57
N ILE A 266 15.60 -11.96 19.71
CA ILE A 266 14.17 -11.62 19.83
C ILE A 266 13.96 -10.12 19.52
N GLU A 267 14.76 -9.23 20.11
CA GLU A 267 14.67 -7.79 19.87
C GLU A 267 14.96 -7.45 18.38
N MET A 268 15.90 -8.15 17.74
CA MET A 268 16.17 -8.01 16.30
C MET A 268 14.96 -8.43 15.46
N LYS A 269 14.33 -9.56 15.81
CA LYS A 269 13.11 -10.05 15.13
C LYS A 269 11.98 -9.06 15.23
N ASP A 270 11.68 -8.56 16.42
CA ASP A 270 10.62 -7.56 16.64
C ASP A 270 10.86 -6.30 15.80
N SER A 271 12.13 -5.84 15.74
CA SER A 271 12.51 -4.69 14.92
C SER A 271 12.31 -4.97 13.43
N LEU A 272 12.66 -6.17 12.95
CA LEU A 272 12.53 -6.57 11.57
C LEU A 272 11.07 -6.81 11.15
N GLU A 273 10.26 -7.43 12.02
CA GLU A 273 8.84 -7.65 11.77
C GLU A 273 8.10 -6.34 11.54
N THR A 274 8.41 -5.31 12.33
CA THR A 274 7.84 -3.98 12.13
C THR A 274 8.16 -3.44 10.73
N VAL A 275 9.38 -3.67 10.20
CA VAL A 275 9.75 -3.28 8.82
C VAL A 275 8.99 -4.09 7.78
N SER A 276 8.84 -5.40 7.99
CA SER A 276 8.25 -6.33 7.02
C SER A 276 6.72 -6.22 6.97
N TYR A 277 6.06 -6.16 8.13
CA TYR A 277 4.58 -6.23 8.24
C TYR A 277 3.89 -4.90 7.94
N THR A 278 4.42 -3.80 8.45
CA THR A 278 3.71 -2.51 8.39
C THR A 278 3.74 -1.87 7.00
N HIS A 279 4.75 -2.16 6.17
CA HIS A 279 5.00 -1.35 5.00
C HIS A 279 5.23 -2.10 3.68
N LEU A 280 5.56 -3.38 3.72
CA LEU A 280 5.87 -4.15 2.51
C LEU A 280 4.76 -5.13 2.10
N THR A 281 3.90 -5.54 3.03
CA THR A 281 2.94 -6.64 2.83
C THR A 281 1.47 -6.30 3.06
N LEU A 282 1.10 -5.09 3.50
CA LEU A 282 -0.31 -4.75 3.66
C LEU A 282 -1.07 -4.87 2.33
N PRO A 283 -1.79 -5.97 2.08
CA PRO A 283 -2.98 -5.91 1.27
C PRO A 283 -4.00 -5.22 2.18
N THR A 284 -4.28 -3.95 1.93
CA THR A 284 -5.47 -3.36 2.52
C THR A 284 -6.69 -4.01 1.88
N THR A 285 -7.05 -5.17 2.37
CA THR A 285 -8.43 -5.62 2.37
C THR A 285 -9.11 -4.83 3.47
N VAL A 286 -9.67 -3.71 3.12
CA VAL A 286 -10.79 -3.15 3.86
C VAL A 286 -11.96 -3.25 2.91
N ASP A 287 -12.64 -4.39 2.99
CA ASP A 287 -14.04 -4.51 2.64
C ASP A 287 -14.81 -3.74 3.72
N VAL A 288 -15.38 -2.61 3.37
CA VAL A 288 -16.59 -2.04 3.95
C VAL A 288 -17.40 -1.45 2.81
#